data_d611e85a72a9f074aea05b23d5f7d298
#
_entry.id   d611e85a72a9f074aea05b23d5f7d298
#
_cell.length_a   1.000
_cell.length_b   1.000
_cell.length_c   1.000
_cell.angle_alpha   90.00
_cell.angle_beta   90.00
_cell.angle_gamma   90.00
#
_symmetry.space_group_name_H-M   'P 1'
#
loop_
_entity.id
_entity.type
_entity.pdbx_description
1 polymer ?
#
loop_
_entity_poly.entity_id
_entity_poly.type
_entity_poly.pdbx_seq_one_letter_code
_entity_poly.pdbx_strand_id
1 'polypeptide(L)'
;MNTRWVDRMIRARDQSGKCLFPFHNYRYTKEYLHLKEMIASGILGDVFEIRMRALAFSRRNDWQTTRLYGGGVLNNTCPHFLDLLLQMLQSPVAEVFTDLKLVQNVGDVENHVRVIIKGRNGRIADMLVSSADAFPEPKWTILGSNGTLICDGKTSELRYFDPGDLQKGYGVRRGPSPNRSYDFADSIPWKQKTVAAESHVPHDLHDNVFAVLRENAAQDITVEDVRDVVAITERARRKDGFYGGVSRAYNPER
;
A
#
# COMPACT_ATOMS: atom_id res chain seq x y z
N MET A 1 -3.74 -2.77 19.00
CA MET A 1 -3.63 -4.22 18.65
C MET A 1 -2.15 -4.52 18.43
N ASN A 2 -1.69 -5.74 18.68
CA ASN A 2 -0.35 -6.24 18.38
C ASN A 2 -0.42 -7.69 17.92
N THR A 3 0.67 -8.22 17.37
CA THR A 3 0.73 -9.59 16.82
C THR A 3 0.34 -10.66 17.84
N ARG A 4 0.71 -10.49 19.13
CA ARG A 4 0.35 -11.44 20.21
C ARG A 4 -1.17 -11.61 20.34
N TRP A 5 -1.96 -10.53 20.18
CA TRP A 5 -3.42 -10.62 20.22
C TRP A 5 -3.96 -11.35 18.99
N VAL A 6 -3.41 -11.09 17.82
CA VAL A 6 -3.81 -11.82 16.60
C VAL A 6 -3.48 -13.30 16.72
N ASP A 7 -2.29 -13.65 17.23
CA ASP A 7 -1.90 -15.04 17.49
C ASP A 7 -2.84 -15.75 18.49
N ARG A 8 -3.41 -15.01 19.45
CA ARG A 8 -4.44 -15.54 20.37
C ARG A 8 -5.78 -15.78 19.63
N MET A 9 -6.16 -14.88 18.73
CA MET A 9 -7.36 -15.05 17.90
C MET A 9 -7.23 -16.25 16.97
N ILE A 10 -6.07 -16.43 16.33
CA ILE A 10 -5.76 -17.60 15.49
C ILE A 10 -5.90 -18.88 16.31
N ARG A 11 -5.26 -18.98 17.46
CA ARG A 11 -5.38 -20.16 18.33
C ARG A 11 -6.82 -20.44 18.77
N ALA A 12 -7.58 -19.39 19.11
CA ALA A 12 -8.98 -19.55 19.50
C ALA A 12 -9.85 -20.07 18.33
N ARG A 13 -9.62 -19.54 17.12
CA ARG A 13 -10.24 -20.05 15.89
C ARG A 13 -9.94 -21.53 15.70
N ASP A 14 -8.66 -21.92 15.77
CA ASP A 14 -8.23 -23.30 15.53
C ASP A 14 -8.79 -24.26 16.57
N GLN A 15 -8.79 -23.88 17.84
CA GLN A 15 -9.33 -24.69 18.94
C GLN A 15 -10.85 -24.86 18.88
N SER A 16 -11.56 -23.83 18.40
CA SER A 16 -13.03 -23.88 18.31
C SER A 16 -13.54 -24.55 17.02
N GLY A 17 -12.69 -24.70 16.00
CA GLY A 17 -13.08 -25.12 14.67
C GLY A 17 -14.05 -24.17 13.98
N LYS A 18 -14.14 -22.91 14.43
CA LYS A 18 -15.00 -21.88 13.86
C LYS A 18 -14.25 -20.98 12.89
N CYS A 19 -14.99 -20.36 11.96
CA CYS A 19 -14.42 -19.38 11.05
C CYS A 19 -14.19 -18.05 11.76
N LEU A 20 -13.15 -17.31 11.33
CA LEU A 20 -12.86 -15.96 11.75
C LEU A 20 -12.65 -15.12 10.51
N PHE A 21 -13.51 -14.13 10.28
CA PHE A 21 -13.51 -13.29 9.09
C PHE A 21 -13.02 -11.88 9.40
N PRO A 22 -11.79 -11.51 9.03
CA PRO A 22 -11.32 -10.15 9.11
C PRO A 22 -11.98 -9.26 8.06
N PHE A 23 -12.06 -7.95 8.36
CA PHE A 23 -12.75 -6.99 7.49
C PHE A 23 -11.78 -6.07 6.73
N HIS A 24 -11.03 -6.62 5.75
CA HIS A 24 -10.22 -5.86 4.79
C HIS A 24 -10.99 -5.63 3.47
N ASN A 25 -12.13 -4.95 3.58
CA ASN A 25 -13.09 -4.73 2.50
C ASN A 25 -12.52 -3.97 1.29
N TYR A 26 -11.40 -3.28 1.41
CA TYR A 26 -10.76 -2.58 0.28
C TYR A 26 -10.26 -3.55 -0.80
N ARG A 27 -10.07 -4.85 -0.49
CA ARG A 27 -9.77 -5.88 -1.51
C ARG A 27 -10.88 -6.07 -2.54
N TYR A 28 -12.10 -5.63 -2.24
CA TYR A 28 -13.26 -5.72 -3.13
C TYR A 28 -13.58 -4.38 -3.82
N THR A 29 -12.73 -3.37 -3.70
CA THR A 29 -12.93 -2.12 -4.42
C THR A 29 -12.57 -2.27 -5.90
N LYS A 30 -13.37 -1.66 -6.78
CA LYS A 30 -13.12 -1.64 -8.22
C LYS A 30 -11.72 -1.13 -8.55
N GLU A 31 -11.28 -0.08 -7.84
CA GLU A 31 -9.94 0.49 -7.95
C GLU A 31 -8.85 -0.56 -7.73
N TYR A 32 -8.91 -1.29 -6.61
CA TYR A 32 -7.89 -2.30 -6.30
C TYR A 32 -7.88 -3.45 -7.30
N LEU A 33 -9.06 -3.97 -7.66
CA LEU A 33 -9.19 -5.05 -8.63
C LEU A 33 -8.64 -4.63 -9.99
N HIS A 34 -8.96 -3.39 -10.43
CA HIS A 34 -8.40 -2.81 -11.65
C HIS A 34 -6.86 -2.74 -11.62
N LEU A 35 -6.27 -2.23 -10.52
CA LEU A 35 -4.81 -2.17 -10.40
C LEU A 35 -4.17 -3.56 -10.43
N LYS A 36 -4.81 -4.55 -9.78
CA LYS A 36 -4.39 -5.95 -9.83
C LYS A 36 -4.39 -6.51 -11.25
N GLU A 37 -5.45 -6.25 -12.01
CA GLU A 37 -5.56 -6.65 -13.42
C GLU A 37 -4.49 -5.97 -14.28
N MET A 38 -4.23 -4.68 -14.08
CA MET A 38 -3.19 -3.95 -14.81
C MET A 38 -1.80 -4.52 -14.53
N ILE A 39 -1.49 -4.86 -13.29
CA ILE A 39 -0.21 -5.53 -12.92
C ILE A 39 -0.14 -6.92 -13.59
N ALA A 40 -1.22 -7.70 -13.50
CA ALA A 40 -1.28 -9.05 -14.05
C ALA A 40 -1.23 -9.10 -15.58
N SER A 41 -1.67 -8.05 -16.26
CA SER A 41 -1.63 -7.97 -17.74
C SER A 41 -0.22 -7.95 -18.32
N GLY A 42 0.80 -7.65 -17.51
CA GLY A 42 2.19 -7.54 -17.96
C GLY A 42 2.51 -6.31 -18.82
N ILE A 43 1.54 -5.41 -19.04
CA ILE A 43 1.74 -4.20 -19.88
C ILE A 43 2.85 -3.29 -19.36
N LEU A 44 3.08 -3.30 -18.04
CA LEU A 44 4.14 -2.52 -17.39
C LEU A 44 5.49 -3.27 -17.34
N GLY A 45 5.54 -4.53 -17.79
CA GLY A 45 6.70 -5.41 -17.60
C GLY A 45 6.87 -5.80 -16.13
N ASP A 46 8.13 -5.92 -15.67
CA ASP A 46 8.45 -6.24 -14.28
C ASP A 46 8.16 -5.03 -13.37
N VAL A 47 7.12 -5.12 -12.58
CA VAL A 47 6.79 -4.09 -11.60
C VAL A 47 7.79 -4.12 -10.46
N PHE A 48 8.51 -3.02 -10.25
CA PHE A 48 9.54 -2.92 -9.22
C PHE A 48 9.20 -1.93 -8.09
N GLU A 49 8.26 -1.00 -8.30
CA GLU A 49 7.82 -0.06 -7.26
C GLU A 49 6.33 0.26 -7.38
N ILE A 50 5.64 0.26 -6.24
CA ILE A 50 4.23 0.63 -6.10
C ILE A 50 4.14 1.71 -5.03
N ARG A 51 3.65 2.90 -5.42
CA ARG A 51 3.42 4.03 -4.53
C ARG A 51 1.94 4.20 -4.28
N MET A 52 1.57 4.34 -3.03
CA MET A 52 0.23 4.67 -2.57
C MET A 52 0.24 5.97 -1.78
N ARG A 53 -0.66 6.88 -2.11
CA ARG A 53 -0.81 8.21 -1.51
C ARG A 53 -2.24 8.44 -1.07
N ALA A 54 -2.45 8.72 0.21
CA ALA A 54 -3.70 9.23 0.74
C ALA A 54 -3.42 10.58 1.40
N LEU A 55 -3.46 11.64 0.59
CA LEU A 55 -2.96 12.96 0.92
C LEU A 55 -4.09 13.99 0.92
N ALA A 56 -4.07 14.84 1.93
CA ALA A 56 -4.97 15.99 2.05
C ALA A 56 -4.36 17.02 3.00
N PHE A 57 -4.88 18.25 2.98
CA PHE A 57 -4.59 19.21 4.04
C PHE A 57 -5.84 19.43 4.89
N SER A 58 -5.86 18.83 6.08
CA SER A 58 -7.03 18.87 6.97
C SER A 58 -6.63 18.77 8.44
N ARG A 59 -7.48 19.29 9.32
CA ARG A 59 -7.33 19.19 10.77
C ARG A 59 -8.54 18.48 11.36
N ARG A 60 -8.29 17.68 12.38
CA ARG A 60 -9.31 16.95 13.16
C ARG A 60 -9.18 17.26 14.64
N ASN A 61 -10.28 17.12 15.37
CA ASN A 61 -10.34 17.30 16.82
C ASN A 61 -11.26 16.27 17.53
N ASP A 62 -11.51 15.15 16.86
CA ASP A 62 -12.34 14.05 17.38
C ASP A 62 -11.48 12.96 18.08
N TRP A 63 -12.10 11.86 18.48
CA TRP A 63 -11.46 10.73 19.16
C TRP A 63 -10.27 10.13 18.38
N GLN A 64 -10.27 10.26 17.06
CA GLN A 64 -9.18 9.76 16.21
C GLN A 64 -7.88 10.56 16.35
N THR A 65 -7.90 11.68 17.07
CA THR A 65 -6.70 12.48 17.37
C THR A 65 -6.06 12.09 18.70
N THR A 66 -6.62 11.12 19.41
CA THR A 66 -6.13 10.75 20.75
C THR A 66 -5.72 9.29 20.85
N ARG A 67 -4.60 9.06 21.51
CA ARG A 67 -4.04 7.73 21.78
C ARG A 67 -4.93 6.89 22.69
N LEU A 68 -5.60 7.57 23.64
CA LEU A 68 -6.49 6.93 24.60
C LEU A 68 -7.59 6.10 23.92
N TYR A 69 -8.12 6.59 22.80
CA TYR A 69 -9.16 5.89 22.03
C TYR A 69 -8.65 5.10 20.83
N GLY A 70 -7.32 4.90 20.75
CA GLY A 70 -6.71 4.16 19.65
C GLY A 70 -6.68 4.92 18.33
N GLY A 71 -6.70 6.25 18.39
CA GLY A 71 -6.60 7.12 17.22
C GLY A 71 -5.26 7.01 16.48
N GLY A 72 -5.07 7.89 15.52
CA GLY A 72 -3.91 7.93 14.61
C GLY A 72 -4.20 7.31 13.25
N VAL A 73 -3.64 7.89 12.20
CA VAL A 73 -3.84 7.39 10.84
C VAL A 73 -3.19 6.01 10.61
N LEU A 74 -2.15 5.68 11.39
CA LEU A 74 -1.52 4.35 11.39
C LEU A 74 -2.49 3.25 11.85
N ASN A 75 -3.43 3.59 12.76
CA ASN A 75 -4.41 2.64 13.26
C ASN A 75 -5.68 2.58 12.42
N ASN A 76 -6.07 3.72 11.85
CA ASN A 76 -7.37 3.88 11.22
C ASN A 76 -7.29 3.69 9.69
N THR A 77 -6.44 4.45 9.01
CA THR A 77 -6.39 4.50 7.54
C THR A 77 -5.35 3.53 6.96
N CYS A 78 -4.16 3.50 7.56
CA CYS A 78 -3.05 2.71 7.03
C CYS A 78 -3.31 1.21 6.90
N PRO A 79 -4.07 0.52 7.80
CA PRO A 79 -4.28 -0.91 7.66
C PRO A 79 -4.95 -1.31 6.36
N HIS A 80 -5.89 -0.51 5.84
CA HIS A 80 -6.53 -0.76 4.55
C HIS A 80 -5.53 -0.78 3.39
N PHE A 81 -4.64 0.19 3.36
CA PHE A 81 -3.67 0.33 2.26
C PHE A 81 -2.46 -0.58 2.43
N LEU A 82 -2.02 -0.83 3.67
CA LEU A 82 -0.96 -1.82 3.94
C LEU A 82 -1.37 -3.20 3.47
N ASP A 83 -2.61 -3.60 3.70
CA ASP A 83 -3.15 -4.86 3.22
C ASP A 83 -3.06 -4.95 1.69
N LEU A 84 -3.56 -3.95 0.96
CA LEU A 84 -3.50 -3.92 -0.50
C LEU A 84 -2.06 -3.97 -1.03
N LEU A 85 -1.17 -3.21 -0.41
CA LEU A 85 0.24 -3.16 -0.80
C LEU A 85 0.96 -4.48 -0.56
N LEU A 86 0.66 -5.18 0.55
CA LEU A 86 1.20 -6.52 0.82
C LEU A 86 0.74 -7.53 -0.22
N GLN A 87 -0.53 -7.48 -0.63
CA GLN A 87 -1.05 -8.32 -1.71
C GLN A 87 -0.36 -8.03 -3.05
N MET A 88 -0.15 -6.75 -3.39
CA MET A 88 0.52 -6.34 -4.63
C MET A 88 2.06 -6.52 -4.58
N LEU A 89 2.64 -6.60 -3.40
CA LEU A 89 4.07 -6.90 -3.22
C LEU A 89 4.43 -8.29 -3.75
N GLN A 90 3.51 -9.25 -3.61
CA GLN A 90 3.66 -10.64 -4.08
C GLN A 90 4.95 -11.31 -3.59
N SER A 91 5.38 -10.99 -2.39
CA SER A 91 6.65 -11.49 -1.81
C SER A 91 6.62 -11.34 -0.28
N PRO A 92 7.30 -12.24 0.45
CA PRO A 92 7.57 -12.00 1.85
C PRO A 92 8.32 -10.68 2.07
N VAL A 93 8.02 -10.00 3.16
CA VAL A 93 8.66 -8.75 3.56
C VAL A 93 10.12 -9.01 3.96
N ALA A 94 11.06 -8.26 3.37
CA ALA A 94 12.48 -8.27 3.72
C ALA A 94 12.80 -7.11 4.69
N GLU A 95 12.41 -5.89 4.34
CA GLU A 95 12.74 -4.68 5.10
C GLU A 95 11.52 -3.77 5.21
N VAL A 96 11.46 -3.00 6.32
CA VAL A 96 10.43 -1.97 6.53
C VAL A 96 11.11 -0.72 7.10
N PHE A 97 10.89 0.41 6.45
CA PHE A 97 11.17 1.75 6.95
C PHE A 97 9.87 2.43 7.35
N THR A 98 9.88 3.23 8.40
CA THR A 98 8.71 3.97 8.88
C THR A 98 9.08 5.36 9.36
N ASP A 99 8.19 6.33 9.14
CA ASP A 99 8.29 7.71 9.64
C ASP A 99 6.88 8.17 10.07
N LEU A 100 6.75 8.55 11.34
CA LEU A 100 5.49 8.95 11.97
C LEU A 100 5.63 10.35 12.53
N LYS A 101 4.67 11.24 12.22
CA LYS A 101 4.68 12.62 12.72
C LYS A 101 3.27 13.09 13.10
N LEU A 102 3.20 13.88 14.14
CA LEU A 102 2.09 14.79 14.41
C LEU A 102 2.50 16.17 13.88
N VAL A 103 1.86 16.64 12.82
CA VAL A 103 2.26 17.88 12.14
C VAL A 103 1.41 19.06 12.60
N GLN A 104 0.20 19.25 12.04
CA GLN A 104 -0.63 20.41 12.33
C GLN A 104 -1.93 20.07 13.10
N ASN A 105 -2.12 18.82 13.44
CA ASN A 105 -3.31 18.35 14.13
C ASN A 105 -3.23 18.62 15.64
N VAL A 106 -4.37 18.61 16.30
CA VAL A 106 -4.44 18.57 17.78
C VAL A 106 -4.40 17.11 18.24
N GLY A 107 -4.13 16.90 19.55
CA GLY A 107 -4.07 15.56 20.13
C GLY A 107 -2.65 15.03 20.31
N ASP A 108 -2.48 13.73 20.39
CA ASP A 108 -1.22 13.06 20.75
C ASP A 108 -0.88 11.86 19.85
N VAL A 109 -1.51 11.78 18.68
CA VAL A 109 -1.25 10.73 17.68
C VAL A 109 -0.82 11.32 16.33
N GLU A 110 -0.19 10.50 15.52
CA GLU A 110 0.31 10.87 14.21
C GLU A 110 -0.82 11.15 13.21
N ASN A 111 -0.59 12.12 12.34
CA ASN A 111 -1.43 12.44 11.18
C ASN A 111 -0.62 12.50 9.87
N HIS A 112 0.65 12.09 9.94
CA HIS A 112 1.54 11.87 8.82
C HIS A 112 2.28 10.54 9.06
N VAL A 113 2.11 9.60 8.15
CA VAL A 113 2.67 8.24 8.24
C VAL A 113 3.26 7.86 6.92
N ARG A 114 4.56 7.57 6.88
CA ARG A 114 5.21 6.92 5.75
C ARG A 114 5.65 5.52 6.13
N VAL A 115 5.35 4.55 5.27
CA VAL A 115 5.81 3.17 5.40
C VAL A 115 6.35 2.71 4.06
N ILE A 116 7.63 2.33 4.02
CA ILE A 116 8.27 1.75 2.83
C ILE A 116 8.58 0.30 3.15
N ILE A 117 8.09 -0.60 2.32
CA ILE A 117 8.26 -2.05 2.43
C ILE A 117 9.06 -2.55 1.25
N LYS A 118 10.12 -3.32 1.50
CA LYS A 118 10.87 -4.04 0.47
C LYS A 118 10.56 -5.52 0.56
N GLY A 119 10.10 -6.08 -0.54
CA GLY A 119 9.93 -7.51 -0.70
C GLY A 119 11.26 -8.24 -0.93
N ARG A 120 11.31 -9.55 -0.66
CA ARG A 120 12.47 -10.39 -1.00
C ARG A 120 12.71 -10.48 -2.52
N ASN A 121 11.68 -10.27 -3.34
CA ASN A 121 11.77 -10.13 -4.79
C ASN A 121 12.36 -8.79 -5.26
N GLY A 122 12.73 -7.89 -4.34
CA GLY A 122 13.26 -6.57 -4.63
C GLY A 122 12.22 -5.48 -4.88
N ARG A 123 10.93 -5.83 -5.02
CA ARG A 123 9.84 -4.85 -5.22
C ARG A 123 9.69 -3.96 -4.00
N ILE A 124 9.43 -2.68 -4.24
CA ILE A 124 9.16 -1.67 -3.20
C ILE A 124 7.67 -1.33 -3.19
N ALA A 125 7.09 -1.27 -2.00
CA ALA A 125 5.78 -0.68 -1.74
C ALA A 125 5.97 0.53 -0.83
N ASP A 126 5.61 1.74 -1.30
CA ASP A 126 5.77 3.02 -0.59
C ASP A 126 4.39 3.62 -0.31
N MET A 127 3.98 3.57 0.94
CA MET A 127 2.74 4.19 1.43
C MET A 127 3.03 5.52 2.11
N LEU A 128 2.28 6.56 1.74
CA LEU A 128 2.23 7.82 2.46
C LEU A 128 0.77 8.21 2.71
N VAL A 129 0.43 8.31 4.00
CA VAL A 129 -0.86 8.85 4.45
C VAL A 129 -0.59 10.12 5.24
N SER A 130 -1.12 11.26 4.79
CA SER A 130 -0.85 12.54 5.42
C SER A 130 -2.05 13.48 5.32
N SER A 131 -2.37 14.14 6.41
CA SER A 131 -3.31 15.26 6.41
C SER A 131 -2.60 16.64 6.38
N ALA A 132 -1.32 16.66 5.99
CA ALA A 132 -0.48 17.86 5.94
C ALA A 132 0.10 18.12 4.55
N ASP A 133 -0.60 17.71 3.49
CA ASP A 133 -0.19 17.91 2.10
C ASP A 133 -1.24 18.73 1.35
N ALA A 134 -0.83 19.92 0.88
CA ALA A 134 -1.71 20.84 0.16
C ALA A 134 -1.69 20.64 -1.37
N PHE A 135 -0.74 19.86 -1.89
CA PHE A 135 -0.59 19.55 -3.31
C PHE A 135 -0.44 18.03 -3.50
N PRO A 136 -1.54 17.26 -3.34
CA PRO A 136 -1.45 15.81 -3.33
C PRO A 136 -0.95 15.24 -4.67
N GLU A 137 -0.06 14.25 -4.55
CA GLU A 137 0.36 13.39 -5.66
C GLU A 137 -0.79 12.48 -6.13
N PRO A 138 -0.68 11.83 -7.31
CA PRO A 138 -1.62 10.78 -7.72
C PRO A 138 -1.75 9.69 -6.64
N LYS A 139 -2.97 9.20 -6.42
CA LYS A 139 -3.26 8.22 -5.38
C LYS A 139 -2.42 6.95 -5.52
N TRP A 140 -2.25 6.49 -6.75
CA TRP A 140 -1.40 5.35 -7.07
C TRP A 140 -0.42 5.69 -8.20
N THR A 141 0.81 5.21 -8.03
CA THR A 141 1.82 5.21 -9.10
C THR A 141 2.49 3.84 -9.10
N ILE A 142 2.45 3.14 -10.24
CA ILE A 142 3.05 1.82 -10.40
C ILE A 142 4.13 1.92 -11.46
N LEU A 143 5.37 1.62 -11.08
CA LEU A 143 6.55 1.67 -11.94
C LEU A 143 6.92 0.25 -12.37
N GLY A 144 6.99 0.05 -13.66
CA GLY A 144 7.45 -1.20 -14.26
C GLY A 144 8.57 -0.98 -15.28
N SER A 145 9.22 -2.06 -15.70
CA SER A 145 10.33 -2.01 -16.64
C SER A 145 9.94 -1.48 -18.02
N ASN A 146 8.68 -1.59 -18.39
CA ASN A 146 8.15 -1.19 -19.70
C ASN A 146 7.26 0.06 -19.65
N GLY A 147 7.03 0.63 -18.49
CA GLY A 147 6.18 1.81 -18.37
C GLY A 147 5.74 2.14 -16.94
N THR A 148 4.88 3.14 -16.87
CA THR A 148 4.33 3.65 -15.61
C THR A 148 2.81 3.79 -15.73
N LEU A 149 2.11 3.41 -14.68
CA LEU A 149 0.70 3.67 -14.48
C LEU A 149 0.53 4.67 -13.33
N ILE A 150 -0.30 5.69 -13.54
CA ILE A 150 -0.83 6.54 -12.46
C ILE A 150 -2.34 6.36 -12.38
N CYS A 151 -2.91 6.41 -11.16
CA CYS A 151 -4.35 6.30 -10.96
C CYS A 151 -4.80 7.23 -9.83
N ASP A 152 -5.87 7.97 -10.06
CA ASP A 152 -6.51 8.85 -9.07
C ASP A 152 -7.57 8.14 -8.20
N GLY A 153 -7.80 6.85 -8.46
CA GLY A 153 -8.85 6.02 -7.86
C GLY A 153 -10.08 5.84 -8.76
N LYS A 154 -10.19 6.57 -9.87
CA LYS A 154 -11.27 6.48 -10.84
C LYS A 154 -10.76 6.19 -12.25
N THR A 155 -9.63 6.75 -12.60
CA THR A 155 -9.03 6.67 -13.94
C THR A 155 -7.56 6.33 -13.80
N SER A 156 -7.08 5.41 -14.63
CA SER A 156 -5.68 5.08 -14.81
C SER A 156 -5.16 5.65 -16.12
N GLU A 157 -4.02 6.32 -16.04
CA GLU A 157 -3.25 6.75 -17.19
C GLU A 157 -1.98 5.91 -17.27
N LEU A 158 -1.74 5.30 -18.42
CA LEU A 158 -0.56 4.48 -18.67
C LEU A 158 0.31 5.14 -19.74
N ARG A 159 1.59 5.18 -19.48
CA ARG A 159 2.62 5.47 -20.47
C ARG A 159 3.60 4.31 -20.51
N TYR A 160 3.64 3.61 -21.63
CA TYR A 160 4.37 2.35 -21.76
C TYR A 160 4.93 2.19 -23.18
N PHE A 161 5.82 1.23 -23.35
CA PHE A 161 6.30 0.80 -24.66
C PHE A 161 6.29 -0.72 -24.75
N ASP A 162 6.26 -1.23 -25.99
CA ASP A 162 6.46 -2.65 -26.25
C ASP A 162 7.97 -2.89 -26.41
N PRO A 163 8.59 -3.82 -25.65
CA PRO A 163 10.02 -4.12 -25.81
C PRO A 163 10.42 -4.53 -27.24
N GLY A 164 9.48 -5.09 -28.02
CA GLY A 164 9.72 -5.44 -29.42
C GLY A 164 9.88 -4.23 -30.34
N ASP A 165 9.40 -3.05 -29.93
CA ASP A 165 9.48 -1.80 -30.69
C ASP A 165 10.79 -1.03 -30.43
N LEU A 166 11.61 -1.46 -29.45
CA LEU A 166 12.87 -0.81 -29.13
C LEU A 166 13.91 -0.98 -30.26
N GLN A 167 14.83 -0.01 -30.36
CA GLN A 167 15.91 -0.04 -31.35
C GLN A 167 16.77 -1.29 -31.16
N LYS A 168 16.86 -2.12 -32.19
CA LYS A 168 17.73 -3.31 -32.21
C LYS A 168 19.21 -2.91 -32.16
N GLY A 169 20.00 -3.62 -31.37
CA GLY A 169 21.43 -3.38 -31.24
C GLY A 169 21.81 -2.16 -30.36
N TYR A 170 20.85 -1.54 -29.70
CA TYR A 170 21.13 -0.53 -28.68
C TYR A 170 21.81 -1.19 -27.46
N GLY A 171 23.05 -0.84 -27.21
CA GLY A 171 23.85 -1.48 -26.16
C GLY A 171 24.86 -0.51 -25.53
N VAL A 172 25.57 -1.00 -24.53
CA VAL A 172 26.57 -0.20 -23.81
C VAL A 172 27.69 0.22 -24.75
N ARG A 173 27.89 1.53 -24.91
CA ARG A 173 29.06 2.10 -25.56
C ARG A 173 30.26 2.03 -24.62
N ARG A 174 31.34 1.39 -25.06
CA ARG A 174 32.59 1.33 -24.29
C ARG A 174 33.48 2.52 -24.67
N GLY A 175 33.95 3.24 -23.67
CA GLY A 175 34.87 4.37 -23.80
C GLY A 175 34.27 5.71 -23.39
N PRO A 176 35.09 6.75 -23.25
CA PRO A 176 34.66 8.08 -22.86
C PRO A 176 33.77 8.71 -23.94
N SER A 177 32.86 9.58 -23.51
CA SER A 177 32.00 10.33 -24.42
C SER A 177 32.85 11.35 -25.21
N PRO A 178 32.86 11.31 -26.56
CA PRO A 178 33.54 12.30 -27.37
C PRO A 178 33.02 13.70 -27.07
N ASN A 179 33.90 14.67 -26.91
CA ASN A 179 33.57 16.09 -26.68
C ASN A 179 32.65 16.35 -25.47
N ARG A 180 32.62 15.42 -24.48
CA ARG A 180 31.69 15.51 -23.33
C ARG A 180 30.21 15.63 -23.72
N SER A 181 29.83 15.14 -24.90
CA SER A 181 28.45 15.02 -25.31
C SER A 181 27.80 13.82 -24.61
N TYR A 182 26.59 14.00 -24.06
CA TYR A 182 25.82 12.97 -23.37
C TYR A 182 24.52 12.62 -24.11
N ASP A 183 24.44 12.96 -25.40
CA ASP A 183 23.26 12.78 -26.26
C ASP A 183 23.20 11.33 -26.79
N PHE A 184 23.16 10.36 -25.88
CA PHE A 184 23.10 8.93 -26.22
C PHE A 184 21.81 8.29 -25.72
N ALA A 185 20.78 9.09 -25.41
CA ALA A 185 19.49 8.57 -25.00
C ALA A 185 18.82 7.84 -26.17
N ASP A 186 18.24 6.68 -25.88
CA ASP A 186 17.41 5.95 -26.85
C ASP A 186 16.10 6.70 -27.08
N SER A 187 15.55 6.56 -28.26
CA SER A 187 14.20 7.05 -28.58
C SER A 187 13.18 5.98 -28.21
N ILE A 188 12.55 6.13 -27.06
CA ILE A 188 11.52 5.19 -26.61
C ILE A 188 10.20 5.41 -27.38
N PRO A 189 9.67 4.40 -28.07
CA PRO A 189 8.41 4.49 -28.83
C PRO A 189 7.20 4.44 -27.90
N TRP A 190 6.97 5.51 -27.13
CA TRP A 190 5.93 5.60 -26.13
C TRP A 190 4.53 5.43 -26.69
N LYS A 191 3.75 4.57 -26.04
CA LYS A 191 2.31 4.43 -26.17
C LYS A 191 1.65 5.02 -24.93
N GLN A 192 0.45 5.59 -25.11
CA GLN A 192 -0.36 6.12 -24.02
C GLN A 192 -1.75 5.51 -24.04
N LYS A 193 -2.30 5.25 -22.87
CA LYS A 193 -3.65 4.70 -22.73
C LYS A 193 -4.30 5.25 -21.47
N THR A 194 -5.55 5.67 -21.56
CA THR A 194 -6.40 6.01 -20.42
C THR A 194 -7.45 4.93 -20.26
N VAL A 195 -7.62 4.42 -19.03
CA VAL A 195 -8.56 3.35 -18.72
C VAL A 195 -9.34 3.74 -17.47
N ALA A 196 -10.66 3.62 -17.49
CA ALA A 196 -11.47 3.79 -16.29
C ALA A 196 -11.11 2.68 -15.27
N ALA A 197 -10.98 3.06 -14.01
CA ALA A 197 -10.72 2.11 -12.91
C ALA A 197 -12.02 1.39 -12.50
N GLU A 198 -12.65 0.72 -13.47
CA GLU A 198 -13.94 0.03 -13.32
C GLU A 198 -13.78 -1.46 -13.60
N SER A 199 -13.14 -2.18 -12.70
CA SER A 199 -13.17 -3.64 -12.77
C SER A 199 -14.52 -4.18 -12.31
N HIS A 200 -14.91 -5.31 -12.90
CA HIS A 200 -16.02 -6.08 -12.38
C HIS A 200 -15.70 -6.56 -10.95
N VAL A 201 -16.62 -6.32 -10.03
CA VAL A 201 -16.55 -6.88 -8.68
C VAL A 201 -17.40 -8.15 -8.68
N PRO A 202 -16.79 -9.34 -8.76
CA PRO A 202 -17.53 -10.59 -8.93
C PRO A 202 -18.39 -10.94 -7.70
N HIS A 203 -17.94 -10.53 -6.54
CA HIS A 203 -18.60 -10.74 -5.24
C HIS A 203 -18.03 -9.75 -4.22
N ASP A 204 -18.72 -9.58 -3.12
CA ASP A 204 -18.23 -8.77 -1.99
C ASP A 204 -17.77 -9.66 -0.81
N LEU A 205 -17.36 -9.03 0.28
CA LEU A 205 -16.94 -9.74 1.48
C LEU A 205 -18.03 -10.67 2.03
N HIS A 206 -19.30 -10.25 2.01
CA HIS A 206 -20.39 -11.04 2.58
C HIS A 206 -20.71 -12.25 1.70
N ASP A 207 -20.58 -12.11 0.38
CA ASP A 207 -20.70 -13.21 -0.56
C ASP A 207 -19.62 -14.27 -0.28
N ASN A 208 -18.36 -13.86 -0.05
CA ASN A 208 -17.29 -14.78 0.31
C ASN A 208 -17.55 -15.44 1.67
N VAL A 209 -18.02 -14.70 2.68
CA VAL A 209 -18.43 -15.27 3.98
C VAL A 209 -19.50 -16.34 3.79
N PHE A 210 -20.54 -16.06 2.98
CA PHE A 210 -21.60 -17.03 2.68
C PHE A 210 -21.03 -18.28 2.00
N ALA A 211 -20.22 -18.11 0.96
CA ALA A 211 -19.63 -19.21 0.21
C ALA A 211 -18.72 -20.09 1.08
N VAL A 212 -17.90 -19.49 1.97
CA VAL A 212 -17.08 -20.23 2.94
C VAL A 212 -17.94 -21.05 3.89
N LEU A 213 -19.03 -20.47 4.43
CA LEU A 213 -19.86 -21.13 5.44
C LEU A 213 -20.84 -22.17 4.86
N ARG A 214 -21.21 -22.04 3.60
CA ARG A 214 -22.29 -22.87 2.99
C ARG A 214 -21.82 -23.72 1.82
N GLU A 215 -20.76 -23.34 1.14
CA GLU A 215 -20.31 -23.96 -0.11
C GLU A 215 -18.89 -24.53 -0.01
N ASN A 216 -18.27 -24.44 1.18
CA ASN A 216 -16.90 -24.88 1.43
C ASN A 216 -15.87 -24.18 0.51
N ALA A 217 -16.13 -22.93 0.14
CA ALA A 217 -15.20 -22.11 -0.62
C ALA A 217 -13.99 -21.69 0.21
N ALA A 218 -12.92 -21.25 -0.46
CA ALA A 218 -11.77 -20.67 0.22
C ALA A 218 -12.11 -19.27 0.76
N GLN A 219 -11.51 -18.92 1.90
CA GLN A 219 -11.60 -17.58 2.47
C GLN A 219 -10.64 -16.62 1.76
N ASP A 220 -11.17 -15.53 1.20
CA ASP A 220 -10.36 -14.53 0.46
C ASP A 220 -9.44 -13.71 1.35
N ILE A 221 -9.88 -13.41 2.57
CA ILE A 221 -9.15 -12.61 3.55
C ILE A 221 -8.91 -13.45 4.79
N THR A 222 -7.68 -13.86 5.01
CA THR A 222 -7.31 -14.70 6.15
C THR A 222 -6.90 -13.85 7.37
N VAL A 223 -6.97 -14.43 8.55
CA VAL A 223 -6.46 -13.76 9.76
C VAL A 223 -4.92 -13.68 9.74
N GLU A 224 -4.27 -14.54 8.99
CA GLU A 224 -2.84 -14.54 8.73
C GLU A 224 -2.43 -13.27 7.93
N ASP A 225 -3.22 -12.88 6.92
CA ASP A 225 -3.01 -11.61 6.20
C ASP A 225 -3.08 -10.40 7.16
N VAL A 226 -4.08 -10.40 8.04
CA VAL A 226 -4.22 -9.35 9.06
C VAL A 226 -3.04 -9.34 10.03
N ARG A 227 -2.51 -10.51 10.36
CA ARG A 227 -1.32 -10.62 11.21
C ARG A 227 -0.12 -9.89 10.60
N ASP A 228 0.08 -9.99 9.29
CA ASP A 228 1.17 -9.32 8.59
C ASP A 228 0.99 -7.80 8.60
N VAL A 229 -0.22 -7.29 8.36
CA VAL A 229 -0.54 -5.87 8.50
C VAL A 229 -0.26 -5.38 9.92
N VAL A 230 -0.70 -6.13 10.94
CA VAL A 230 -0.48 -5.80 12.36
C VAL A 230 1.01 -5.84 12.71
N ALA A 231 1.78 -6.77 12.16
CA ALA A 231 3.23 -6.84 12.39
C ALA A 231 3.94 -5.58 11.87
N ILE A 232 3.55 -5.05 10.70
CA ILE A 232 4.11 -3.81 10.16
C ILE A 232 3.73 -2.62 11.03
N THR A 233 2.46 -2.49 11.40
CA THR A 233 1.99 -1.38 12.26
C THR A 233 2.63 -1.42 13.66
N GLU A 234 2.82 -2.60 14.24
CA GLU A 234 3.52 -2.78 15.51
C GLU A 234 5.01 -2.39 15.38
N ARG A 235 5.66 -2.81 14.30
CA ARG A 235 7.06 -2.44 14.01
C ARG A 235 7.21 -0.92 13.82
N ALA A 236 6.27 -0.28 13.12
CA ALA A 236 6.24 1.18 12.95
C ALA A 236 6.23 1.90 14.30
N ARG A 237 5.32 1.51 15.21
CA ARG A 237 5.24 2.12 16.54
C ARG A 237 6.50 1.95 17.38
N ARG A 238 7.21 0.81 17.24
CA ARG A 238 8.41 0.53 18.04
C ARG A 238 9.67 1.22 17.53
N LYS A 239 9.81 1.33 16.21
CA LYS A 239 11.07 1.82 15.60
C LYS A 239 11.13 3.33 15.43
N ASP A 240 9.99 3.96 15.21
CA ASP A 240 9.94 5.39 14.88
C ASP A 240 10.28 6.31 16.07
N GLY A 241 10.14 5.82 17.31
CA GLY A 241 10.32 6.63 18.52
C GLY A 241 9.15 7.56 18.85
N PHE A 242 8.23 7.81 17.92
CA PHE A 242 7.05 8.67 18.14
C PHE A 242 6.20 8.19 19.33
N TYR A 243 6.08 6.88 19.49
CA TYR A 243 5.39 6.25 20.63
C TYR A 243 6.30 5.93 21.81
N GLY A 244 7.63 6.01 21.65
CA GLY A 244 8.63 5.65 22.66
C GLY A 244 9.03 6.79 23.60
N GLY A 245 8.76 8.03 23.22
CA GLY A 245 9.02 9.22 24.03
C GLY A 245 7.73 9.75 24.66
N VAL A 246 7.61 9.59 25.99
CA VAL A 246 6.58 10.19 26.85
C VAL A 246 5.26 9.41 26.92
N SER A 247 5.16 8.55 27.90
CA SER A 247 3.91 8.37 28.66
C SER A 247 3.53 9.72 29.35
N ARG A 248 3.12 10.71 28.60
CA ARG A 248 2.29 11.77 29.14
C ARG A 248 0.89 11.18 29.20
N ALA A 249 0.56 10.64 30.36
CA ALA A 249 -0.81 10.34 30.68
C ALA A 249 -1.68 11.54 30.30
N TYR A 250 -2.65 11.31 29.43
CA TYR A 250 -3.70 12.28 29.16
C TYR A 250 -4.28 12.70 30.51
N ASN A 251 -4.13 13.98 30.85
CA ASN A 251 -4.80 14.56 32.00
C ASN A 251 -6.06 15.26 31.48
N PRO A 252 -7.26 14.70 31.73
CA PRO A 252 -8.52 15.27 31.24
C PRO A 252 -8.86 16.63 31.84
N GLU A 253 -8.07 17.15 32.79
CA GLU A 253 -8.32 18.41 33.53
C GLU A 253 -7.45 19.60 33.03
N ARG A 254 -6.87 19.52 31.82
CA ARG A 254 -6.18 20.65 31.20
C ARG A 254 -6.82 21.08 29.92
#